data_ef44497bd0204e96aabe041186eebb55
#
_entry.id   ef44497bd0204e96aabe041186eebb55
#
_cell.length_a   1.000
_cell.length_b   1.000
_cell.length_c   1.000
_cell.angle_alpha   90.00
_cell.angle_beta   90.00
_cell.angle_gamma   90.00
#
_symmetry.space_group_name_H-M   'P 1'
#
loop_
_entity.id
_entity.type
_entity.pdbx_description
1 polymer ?
#
loop_
_entity_poly.entity_id
_entity_poly.type
_entity_poly.pdbx_seq_one_letter_code
_entity_poly.pdbx_strand_id
1 'polypeptide(L)'
;GTSGVWPDLQASIDSLKKILSDGKGKESDPTVASSLMGWMFARCDEEVTIGNEWICKDPYVQRDHAEDPLDAFTKPTTNQAFLYFCQMIDYITGPEWAAKVPTHIKIYNIAGDQDPVGQYGRGVYEVTNWLIDTGHDVKTTLYSGYRHEIHNYPDLKTEVVWNLAEFYNNVLGCGFESMMEKYSS
;
A
#
# COMPACT_ATOMS: atom_id res chain seq x y z
N GLY A 1 -3.18 2.16 1.41
CA GLY A 1 -3.44 0.73 1.23
C GLY A 1 -3.01 -0.10 2.42
N THR A 2 -3.56 -1.27 2.55
CA THR A 2 -3.20 -2.27 3.57
C THR A 2 -2.58 -3.48 2.89
N SER A 3 -1.63 -4.14 3.52
CA SER A 3 -0.84 -5.17 2.83
C SER A 3 -1.00 -6.59 3.35
N GLY A 4 -1.70 -6.85 4.44
CA GLY A 4 -1.75 -8.19 5.04
C GLY A 4 -0.36 -8.72 5.44
N VAL A 5 -0.23 -10.01 5.65
CA VAL A 5 1.07 -10.67 5.94
C VAL A 5 1.90 -10.75 4.65
N TRP A 6 3.10 -10.19 4.66
CA TRP A 6 4.01 -10.29 3.52
C TRP A 6 4.60 -11.70 3.40
N PRO A 7 4.69 -12.23 2.17
CA PRO A 7 5.37 -13.51 1.94
C PRO A 7 6.82 -13.45 2.42
N ASP A 8 7.26 -14.51 3.06
CA ASP A 8 8.66 -14.71 3.50
C ASP A 8 9.25 -13.57 4.35
N LEU A 9 8.40 -12.77 5.02
CA LEU A 9 8.85 -11.62 5.82
C LEU A 9 9.86 -12.00 6.90
N GLN A 10 9.62 -13.10 7.63
CA GLN A 10 10.53 -13.55 8.70
C GLN A 10 11.88 -14.02 8.13
N ALA A 11 11.88 -14.75 7.02
CA ALA A 11 13.10 -15.17 6.35
C ALA A 11 13.92 -13.97 5.87
N SER A 12 13.24 -12.92 5.40
CA SER A 12 13.86 -11.66 4.99
C SER A 12 14.48 -10.92 6.18
N ILE A 13 13.80 -10.86 7.32
CA ILE A 13 14.31 -10.28 8.57
C ILE A 13 15.57 -11.02 9.02
N ASP A 14 15.56 -12.36 9.01
CA ASP A 14 16.68 -13.16 9.46
C ASP A 14 17.89 -13.04 8.53
N SER A 15 17.66 -12.98 7.22
CA SER A 15 18.70 -12.73 6.22
C SER A 15 19.37 -11.37 6.42
N LEU A 16 18.55 -10.31 6.61
CA LEU A 16 19.05 -8.95 6.86
C LEU A 16 19.82 -8.86 8.18
N LYS A 17 19.36 -9.49 9.25
CA LYS A 17 20.11 -9.57 10.52
C LYS A 17 21.49 -10.19 10.32
N LYS A 18 21.59 -11.24 9.50
CA LYS A 18 22.88 -11.86 9.17
C LYS A 18 23.80 -10.90 8.40
N ILE A 19 23.28 -10.21 7.38
CA ILE A 19 24.03 -9.20 6.62
C ILE A 19 24.57 -8.11 7.56
N LEU A 20 23.75 -7.66 8.51
CA LEU A 20 24.16 -6.65 9.49
C LEU A 20 25.25 -7.16 10.46
N SER A 21 25.17 -8.43 10.87
CA SER A 21 26.21 -9.03 11.73
C SER A 21 27.58 -9.11 11.04
N ASP A 22 27.60 -9.15 9.71
CA ASP A 22 28.81 -9.10 8.88
C ASP A 22 29.31 -7.65 8.67
N GLY A 23 28.75 -6.65 9.37
CA GLY A 23 29.14 -5.26 9.31
C GLY A 23 28.62 -4.47 8.10
N LYS A 24 27.74 -5.07 7.28
CA LYS A 24 27.26 -4.52 6.00
C LYS A 24 25.96 -3.69 6.11
N GLY A 25 25.63 -3.22 7.31
CA GLY A 25 24.37 -2.49 7.53
C GLY A 25 24.24 -1.19 6.75
N LYS A 26 25.35 -0.47 6.49
CA LYS A 26 25.36 0.78 5.72
C LYS A 26 25.47 0.58 4.22
N GLU A 27 25.73 -0.64 3.78
CA GLU A 27 25.76 -1.00 2.36
C GLU A 27 24.30 -1.14 1.86
N SER A 28 24.18 -1.02 0.54
CA SER A 28 22.94 -1.30 -0.19
C SER A 28 23.17 -2.55 -1.04
N ASP A 29 22.34 -3.55 -0.88
CA ASP A 29 22.41 -4.77 -1.67
C ASP A 29 21.14 -4.85 -2.56
N PRO A 30 21.25 -4.61 -3.87
CA PRO A 30 20.12 -4.66 -4.78
C PRO A 30 19.47 -6.06 -4.86
N THR A 31 20.21 -7.12 -4.53
CA THR A 31 19.65 -8.49 -4.52
C THR A 31 18.66 -8.68 -3.37
N VAL A 32 18.91 -8.03 -2.24
CA VAL A 32 17.99 -8.02 -1.09
C VAL A 32 16.69 -7.30 -1.46
N ALA A 33 16.78 -6.12 -2.08
CA ALA A 33 15.61 -5.39 -2.55
C ALA A 33 14.79 -6.20 -3.56
N SER A 34 15.46 -6.82 -4.54
CA SER A 34 14.80 -7.64 -5.56
C SER A 34 14.13 -8.88 -4.98
N SER A 35 14.73 -9.54 -3.99
CA SER A 35 14.14 -10.71 -3.33
C SER A 35 12.90 -10.34 -2.51
N LEU A 36 12.93 -9.16 -1.86
CA LEU A 36 11.83 -8.66 -1.03
C LEU A 36 10.66 -8.10 -1.83
N MET A 37 10.90 -7.54 -3.01
CA MET A 37 9.92 -6.77 -3.77
C MET A 37 9.67 -7.33 -5.18
N GLY A 38 10.40 -8.33 -5.63
CA GLY A 38 10.27 -8.90 -6.98
C GLY A 38 8.86 -9.43 -7.31
N TRP A 39 8.11 -9.87 -6.31
CA TRP A 39 6.73 -10.31 -6.48
C TRP A 39 5.76 -9.16 -6.87
N MET A 40 6.16 -7.90 -6.70
CA MET A 40 5.33 -6.74 -7.08
C MET A 40 5.07 -6.67 -8.59
N PHE A 41 5.92 -7.29 -9.39
CA PHE A 41 5.78 -7.33 -10.85
C PHE A 41 5.14 -8.62 -11.38
N ALA A 42 4.74 -9.53 -10.50
CA ALA A 42 4.26 -10.87 -10.88
C ALA A 42 3.03 -10.87 -11.81
N ARG A 43 2.25 -9.78 -11.83
CA ARG A 43 1.07 -9.59 -12.69
C ARG A 43 1.18 -8.34 -13.57
N CYS A 44 2.37 -7.83 -13.80
CA CYS A 44 2.58 -6.83 -14.84
C CYS A 44 2.57 -7.54 -16.19
N ASP A 45 1.66 -7.14 -17.06
CA ASP A 45 1.44 -7.67 -18.41
C ASP A 45 2.22 -6.87 -19.47
N GLU A 46 2.79 -5.74 -19.10
CA GLU A 46 3.71 -4.95 -19.91
C GLU A 46 5.18 -5.23 -19.56
N GLU A 47 6.08 -4.83 -20.45
CA GLU A 47 7.51 -4.85 -20.17
C GLU A 47 7.85 -3.88 -19.00
N VAL A 48 8.56 -4.38 -17.99
CA VAL A 48 9.06 -3.56 -16.88
C VAL A 48 10.31 -2.80 -17.34
N THR A 49 10.20 -1.51 -17.54
CA THR A 49 11.26 -0.66 -18.10
C THR A 49 11.80 0.37 -17.13
N ILE A 50 10.94 0.96 -16.30
CA ILE A 50 11.31 2.03 -15.36
C ILE A 50 11.19 1.60 -13.89
N GLY A 51 10.60 0.44 -13.61
CA GLY A 51 10.45 -0.10 -12.26
C GLY A 51 9.27 0.45 -11.46
N ASN A 52 8.41 1.26 -12.07
CA ASN A 52 7.22 1.86 -11.45
C ASN A 52 5.90 1.30 -12.01
N GLU A 53 5.97 0.35 -12.90
CA GLU A 53 4.80 -0.22 -13.58
C GLU A 53 3.80 -0.83 -12.58
N TRP A 54 4.27 -1.34 -11.45
CA TRP A 54 3.42 -1.86 -10.38
C TRP A 54 2.55 -0.79 -9.69
N ILE A 55 2.90 0.48 -9.80
CA ILE A 55 2.20 1.59 -9.15
C ILE A 55 0.89 1.91 -9.87
N CYS A 56 0.97 2.07 -11.19
CA CYS A 56 -0.13 2.48 -12.04
C CYS A 56 0.04 1.93 -13.46
N LYS A 57 -1.04 1.71 -14.19
CA LYS A 57 -0.98 1.31 -15.61
C LYS A 57 -0.80 2.51 -16.56
N ASP A 58 -1.10 3.72 -16.10
CA ASP A 58 -0.95 4.93 -16.90
C ASP A 58 0.54 5.30 -17.07
N PRO A 59 1.06 5.32 -18.32
CA PRO A 59 2.47 5.62 -18.55
C PRO A 59 2.90 7.03 -18.14
N TYR A 60 1.95 7.98 -18.12
CA TYR A 60 2.24 9.34 -17.64
C TYR A 60 2.50 9.33 -16.14
N VAL A 61 1.63 8.67 -15.37
CA VAL A 61 1.78 8.53 -13.91
C VAL A 61 3.07 7.79 -13.56
N GLN A 62 3.39 6.71 -14.30
CA GLN A 62 4.65 5.97 -14.11
C GLN A 62 5.87 6.86 -14.29
N ARG A 63 5.87 7.70 -15.32
CA ARG A 63 6.99 8.60 -15.65
C ARG A 63 7.08 9.76 -14.66
N ASP A 64 5.95 10.40 -14.34
CA ASP A 64 5.89 11.49 -13.36
C ASP A 64 6.49 11.05 -12.02
N HIS A 65 6.11 9.87 -11.56
CA HIS A 65 6.64 9.26 -10.35
C HIS A 65 8.15 8.94 -10.44
N ALA A 66 8.64 8.46 -11.58
CA ALA A 66 10.05 8.15 -11.79
C ALA A 66 10.93 9.40 -11.87
N GLU A 67 10.39 10.51 -12.37
CA GLU A 67 11.09 11.79 -12.55
C GLU A 67 10.98 12.69 -11.31
N ASP A 68 10.12 12.38 -10.33
CA ASP A 68 9.98 13.18 -9.12
C ASP A 68 11.24 13.09 -8.24
N PRO A 69 11.94 14.23 -8.03
CA PRO A 69 13.17 14.27 -7.25
C PRO A 69 12.96 13.95 -5.76
N LEU A 70 11.73 14.02 -5.27
CA LEU A 70 11.39 13.73 -3.87
C LEU A 70 11.09 12.23 -3.64
N ASP A 71 10.75 11.50 -4.69
CA ASP A 71 10.39 10.08 -4.59
C ASP A 71 11.60 9.14 -4.49
N ALA A 72 12.75 9.58 -4.87
CA ALA A 72 14.06 8.99 -4.54
C ALA A 72 14.22 7.46 -4.72
N PHE A 73 13.41 6.79 -5.56
CA PHE A 73 13.61 5.37 -5.91
C PHE A 73 15.00 5.08 -6.51
N THR A 74 15.66 6.11 -7.00
CA THR A 74 17.03 6.02 -7.50
C THR A 74 18.08 5.95 -6.39
N LYS A 75 17.73 6.25 -5.14
CA LYS A 75 18.67 6.13 -4.02
C LYS A 75 18.57 4.73 -3.42
N PRO A 76 19.65 3.95 -3.45
CA PRO A 76 19.62 2.61 -2.88
C PRO A 76 19.38 2.67 -1.37
N THR A 77 18.38 1.93 -0.91
CA THR A 77 18.08 1.79 0.51
C THR A 77 19.12 0.90 1.17
N THR A 78 19.65 1.30 2.33
CA THR A 78 20.64 0.50 3.05
C THR A 78 20.03 -0.77 3.64
N ASN A 79 20.84 -1.81 3.85
CA ASN A 79 20.41 -3.06 4.47
C ASN A 79 19.80 -2.84 5.86
N GLN A 80 20.34 -1.89 6.62
CA GLN A 80 19.79 -1.51 7.93
C GLN A 80 18.38 -0.90 7.81
N ALA A 81 18.16 -0.03 6.83
CA ALA A 81 16.85 0.58 6.61
C ALA A 81 15.82 -0.47 6.16
N PHE A 82 16.22 -1.41 5.30
CA PHE A 82 15.37 -2.54 4.92
C PHE A 82 15.00 -3.42 6.12
N LEU A 83 15.94 -3.72 7.02
CA LEU A 83 15.63 -4.47 8.22
C LEU A 83 14.58 -3.76 9.07
N TYR A 84 14.74 -2.46 9.29
CA TYR A 84 13.76 -1.69 10.06
C TYR A 84 12.39 -1.62 9.37
N PHE A 85 12.37 -1.53 8.06
CA PHE A 85 11.14 -1.58 7.28
C PHE A 85 10.41 -2.92 7.44
N CYS A 86 11.12 -4.04 7.30
CA CYS A 86 10.54 -5.38 7.52
C CYS A 86 10.03 -5.57 8.94
N GLN A 87 10.78 -5.11 9.95
CA GLN A 87 10.37 -5.17 11.34
C GLN A 87 9.15 -4.29 11.64
N MET A 88 9.06 -3.13 10.99
CA MET A 88 7.88 -2.28 11.10
C MET A 88 6.64 -2.98 10.53
N ILE A 89 6.76 -3.60 9.35
CA ILE A 89 5.67 -4.37 8.75
C ILE A 89 5.22 -5.51 9.66
N ASP A 90 6.17 -6.27 10.20
CA ASP A 90 5.88 -7.35 11.16
C ASP A 90 5.10 -6.84 12.38
N TYR A 91 5.53 -5.71 12.94
CA TYR A 91 4.92 -5.09 14.12
C TYR A 91 3.49 -4.59 13.88
N ILE A 92 3.19 -4.04 12.68
CA ILE A 92 1.88 -3.45 12.35
C ILE A 92 0.97 -4.42 11.59
N THR A 93 1.28 -5.70 11.59
CA THR A 93 0.53 -6.72 10.84
C THR A 93 0.02 -7.81 11.77
N GLY A 94 -1.17 -8.31 11.48
CA GLY A 94 -1.76 -9.45 12.19
C GLY A 94 -2.90 -9.09 13.15
N PRO A 95 -3.59 -10.11 13.66
CA PRO A 95 -4.76 -9.93 14.53
C PRO A 95 -4.40 -9.25 15.87
N GLU A 96 -3.18 -9.44 16.37
CA GLU A 96 -2.71 -8.79 17.61
C GLU A 96 -2.55 -7.27 17.43
N TRP A 97 -2.13 -6.83 16.24
CA TRP A 97 -2.12 -5.42 15.89
C TRP A 97 -3.55 -4.87 15.80
N ALA A 98 -4.45 -5.57 15.08
CA ALA A 98 -5.84 -5.16 14.91
C ALA A 98 -6.55 -5.00 16.28
N ALA A 99 -6.29 -5.90 17.22
CA ALA A 99 -6.84 -5.81 18.57
C ALA A 99 -6.38 -4.57 19.38
N LYS A 100 -5.30 -3.91 18.97
CA LYS A 100 -4.81 -2.67 19.60
C LYS A 100 -5.40 -1.40 19.00
N VAL A 101 -6.03 -1.51 17.83
CA VAL A 101 -6.73 -0.36 17.21
C VAL A 101 -7.98 -0.05 18.02
N PRO A 102 -8.27 1.22 18.37
CA PRO A 102 -9.47 1.56 19.11
C PRO A 102 -10.75 1.28 18.30
N THR A 103 -11.68 0.52 18.85
CA THR A 103 -12.88 0.05 18.14
C THR A 103 -13.90 1.14 17.78
N HIS A 104 -13.79 2.32 18.38
CA HIS A 104 -14.64 3.47 18.01
C HIS A 104 -14.24 4.16 16.71
N ILE A 105 -13.06 3.85 16.17
CA ILE A 105 -12.59 4.41 14.90
C ILE A 105 -13.30 3.70 13.75
N LYS A 106 -13.94 4.46 12.87
CA LYS A 106 -14.48 3.96 11.61
C LYS A 106 -13.36 3.78 10.60
N ILE A 107 -13.34 2.67 9.90
CA ILE A 107 -12.25 2.30 8.99
C ILE A 107 -12.79 2.12 7.59
N TYR A 108 -12.08 2.69 6.62
CA TYR A 108 -12.35 2.48 5.21
C TYR A 108 -11.08 2.02 4.48
N ASN A 109 -11.02 0.75 4.11
CA ASN A 109 -9.96 0.17 3.30
C ASN A 109 -10.30 0.34 1.82
N ILE A 110 -9.40 0.97 1.07
CA ILE A 110 -9.51 1.13 -0.39
C ILE A 110 -8.22 0.70 -1.06
N ALA A 111 -8.31 -0.04 -2.16
CA ALA A 111 -7.16 -0.46 -2.96
C ALA A 111 -7.59 -0.87 -4.37
N GLY A 112 -6.63 -0.98 -5.28
CA GLY A 112 -6.85 -1.69 -6.54
C GLY A 112 -6.73 -3.21 -6.35
N ASP A 113 -7.49 -3.99 -7.12
CA ASP A 113 -7.39 -5.45 -7.08
C ASP A 113 -6.13 -5.99 -7.79
N GLN A 114 -5.42 -5.12 -8.53
CA GLN A 114 -4.13 -5.39 -9.14
C GLN A 114 -2.97 -4.75 -8.35
N ASP A 115 -3.25 -4.21 -7.16
CA ASP A 115 -2.21 -3.68 -6.27
C ASP A 115 -1.37 -4.82 -5.67
N PRO A 116 -0.07 -4.93 -6.02
CA PRO A 116 0.78 -5.96 -5.46
C PRO A 116 1.02 -5.76 -3.95
N VAL A 117 1.09 -4.51 -3.45
CA VAL A 117 1.28 -4.24 -2.02
C VAL A 117 0.10 -4.79 -1.22
N GLY A 118 -1.12 -4.66 -1.73
CA GLY A 118 -2.32 -5.30 -1.20
C GLY A 118 -2.43 -6.80 -1.51
N GLN A 119 -1.37 -7.40 -2.05
CA GLN A 119 -1.33 -8.81 -2.48
C GLN A 119 -2.49 -9.16 -3.42
N TYR A 120 -2.76 -8.25 -4.36
CA TYR A 120 -3.82 -8.41 -5.34
C TYR A 120 -5.20 -8.60 -4.70
N GLY A 121 -5.47 -7.81 -3.65
CA GLY A 121 -6.71 -7.81 -2.87
C GLY A 121 -6.72 -8.79 -1.70
N ARG A 122 -5.95 -9.87 -1.74
CA ARG A 122 -5.92 -10.86 -0.65
C ARG A 122 -5.53 -10.23 0.69
N GLY A 123 -4.43 -9.47 0.71
CA GLY A 123 -3.94 -8.81 1.92
C GLY A 123 -4.88 -7.73 2.44
N VAL A 124 -5.62 -7.05 1.54
CA VAL A 124 -6.62 -6.06 1.94
C VAL A 124 -7.77 -6.72 2.70
N TYR A 125 -8.28 -7.85 2.20
CA TYR A 125 -9.33 -8.61 2.90
C TYR A 125 -8.83 -9.28 4.18
N GLU A 126 -7.58 -9.71 4.22
CA GLU A 126 -6.98 -10.26 5.43
C GLU A 126 -6.98 -9.23 6.56
N VAL A 127 -6.51 -8.01 6.30
CA VAL A 127 -6.57 -6.90 7.26
C VAL A 127 -8.00 -6.52 7.63
N THR A 128 -8.90 -6.50 6.64
CA THR A 128 -10.33 -6.24 6.88
C THR A 128 -10.91 -7.27 7.86
N ASN A 129 -10.61 -8.55 7.67
CA ASN A 129 -11.12 -9.61 8.54
C ASN A 129 -10.55 -9.52 9.96
N TRP A 130 -9.24 -9.25 10.13
CA TRP A 130 -8.67 -9.03 11.47
C TRP A 130 -9.37 -7.90 12.23
N LEU A 131 -9.68 -6.81 11.53
CA LEU A 131 -10.36 -5.67 12.12
C LEU A 131 -11.83 -6.00 12.46
N ILE A 132 -12.55 -6.71 11.60
CA ILE A 132 -13.92 -7.16 11.87
C ILE A 132 -13.94 -8.13 13.07
N ASP A 133 -13.05 -9.12 13.09
CA ASP A 133 -12.95 -10.12 14.15
C ASP A 133 -12.61 -9.49 15.52
N THR A 134 -11.99 -8.32 15.52
CA THR A 134 -11.69 -7.52 16.72
C THR A 134 -12.74 -6.45 17.04
N GLY A 135 -13.88 -6.45 16.33
CA GLY A 135 -15.05 -5.62 16.65
C GLY A 135 -15.08 -4.24 16.00
N HIS A 136 -14.29 -4.01 14.95
CA HIS A 136 -14.30 -2.73 14.24
C HIS A 136 -15.40 -2.68 13.17
N ASP A 137 -15.90 -1.46 12.92
CA ASP A 137 -16.77 -1.16 11.79
C ASP A 137 -15.89 -0.79 10.57
N VAL A 138 -15.82 -1.69 9.59
CA VAL A 138 -14.92 -1.60 8.45
C VAL A 138 -15.69 -1.62 7.14
N LYS A 139 -15.51 -0.59 6.32
CA LYS A 139 -15.90 -0.58 4.91
C LYS A 139 -14.67 -0.98 4.07
N THR A 140 -14.85 -1.81 3.04
CA THR A 140 -13.76 -2.17 2.12
C THR A 140 -14.24 -2.06 0.69
N THR A 141 -13.44 -1.40 -0.16
CA THR A 141 -13.69 -1.32 -1.61
C THR A 141 -12.42 -1.69 -2.36
N LEU A 142 -12.52 -2.66 -3.27
CA LEU A 142 -11.49 -2.96 -4.26
C LEU A 142 -11.95 -2.48 -5.64
N TYR A 143 -11.09 -1.67 -6.28
CA TYR A 143 -11.30 -1.18 -7.64
C TYR A 143 -10.68 -2.17 -8.63
N SER A 144 -11.54 -2.75 -9.48
CA SER A 144 -11.11 -3.82 -10.39
C SER A 144 -10.30 -3.29 -11.57
N GLY A 145 -9.14 -3.91 -11.81
CA GLY A 145 -8.22 -3.56 -12.89
C GLY A 145 -7.18 -2.51 -12.53
N TYR A 146 -7.24 -1.93 -11.34
CA TYR A 146 -6.35 -0.85 -10.91
C TYR A 146 -5.24 -1.35 -9.96
N ARG A 147 -4.07 -0.71 -10.04
CA ARG A 147 -2.87 -1.00 -9.25
C ARG A 147 -2.81 -0.15 -7.98
N HIS A 148 -1.61 0.12 -7.48
CA HIS A 148 -1.35 0.71 -6.16
C HIS A 148 -1.91 2.13 -5.98
N GLU A 149 -1.71 3.01 -6.94
CA GLU A 149 -2.10 4.42 -6.84
C GLU A 149 -3.46 4.70 -7.48
N ILE A 150 -4.52 4.16 -6.90
CA ILE A 150 -5.90 4.32 -7.39
C ILE A 150 -6.34 5.78 -7.56
N HIS A 151 -5.75 6.69 -6.79
CA HIS A 151 -6.07 8.13 -6.83
C HIS A 151 -5.38 8.89 -7.98
N ASN A 152 -4.42 8.28 -8.65
CA ASN A 152 -3.68 8.89 -9.76
C ASN A 152 -4.17 8.45 -11.14
N TYR A 153 -5.06 7.45 -11.22
CA TYR A 153 -5.66 7.07 -12.49
C TYR A 153 -6.65 8.15 -12.98
N PRO A 154 -6.47 8.69 -14.20
CA PRO A 154 -7.33 9.76 -14.73
C PRO A 154 -8.82 9.40 -14.78
N ASP A 155 -9.14 8.14 -15.04
CA ASP A 155 -10.48 7.60 -15.16
C ASP A 155 -11.12 7.16 -13.84
N LEU A 156 -10.33 6.95 -12.78
CA LEU A 156 -10.81 6.46 -11.48
C LEU A 156 -10.75 7.52 -10.37
N LYS A 157 -9.81 8.46 -10.41
CA LYS A 157 -9.53 9.39 -9.30
C LYS A 157 -10.77 10.11 -8.78
N THR A 158 -11.70 10.46 -9.66
CA THR A 158 -12.92 11.16 -9.27
C THR A 158 -13.80 10.27 -8.40
N GLU A 159 -14.00 9.01 -8.78
CA GLU A 159 -14.78 8.05 -7.97
C GLU A 159 -14.11 7.78 -6.61
N VAL A 160 -12.79 7.64 -6.58
CA VAL A 160 -12.05 7.47 -5.31
C VAL A 160 -12.27 8.66 -4.38
N VAL A 161 -12.15 9.88 -4.90
CA VAL A 161 -12.38 11.12 -4.12
C VAL A 161 -13.81 11.17 -3.60
N TRP A 162 -14.79 10.83 -4.43
CA TRP A 162 -16.19 10.78 -4.05
C TRP A 162 -16.44 9.79 -2.90
N ASN A 163 -15.97 8.57 -3.04
CA ASN A 163 -16.15 7.53 -2.03
C ASN A 163 -15.49 7.90 -0.70
N LEU A 164 -14.34 8.57 -0.72
CA LEU A 164 -13.68 9.09 0.47
C LEU A 164 -14.48 10.23 1.10
N ALA A 165 -14.95 11.18 0.29
CA ALA A 165 -15.74 12.31 0.76
C ALA A 165 -17.07 11.86 1.38
N GLU A 166 -17.76 10.90 0.76
CA GLU A 166 -18.96 10.27 1.32
C GLU A 166 -18.67 9.60 2.67
N PHE A 167 -17.59 8.82 2.76
CA PHE A 167 -17.18 8.19 4.00
C PHE A 167 -16.94 9.23 5.11
N TYR A 168 -16.17 10.27 4.83
CA TYR A 168 -15.91 11.34 5.81
C TYR A 168 -17.17 12.08 6.20
N ASN A 169 -18.07 12.37 5.24
CA ASN A 169 -19.34 13.00 5.54
C ASN A 169 -20.19 12.18 6.49
N ASN A 170 -20.28 10.86 6.23
CA ASN A 170 -21.06 9.95 7.06
C ASN A 170 -20.49 9.80 8.48
N VAL A 171 -19.16 9.88 8.63
CA VAL A 171 -18.49 9.74 9.94
C VAL A 171 -18.48 11.06 10.73
N LEU A 172 -18.26 12.19 10.05
CA LEU A 172 -18.02 13.49 10.69
C LEU A 172 -19.22 14.42 10.62
N GLY A 173 -20.26 14.11 9.81
CA GLY A 173 -21.41 14.98 9.61
C GLY A 173 -21.06 16.31 8.94
N CYS A 174 -20.09 16.30 7.99
CA CYS A 174 -19.55 17.53 7.41
C CYS A 174 -20.47 18.26 6.41
N GLY A 175 -21.67 17.75 6.14
CA GLY A 175 -22.62 18.39 5.20
C GLY A 175 -22.12 18.41 3.76
N PHE A 176 -21.39 17.39 3.33
CA PHE A 176 -20.79 17.27 2.01
C PHE A 176 -21.83 17.36 0.87
N GLU A 177 -23.03 16.83 1.07
CA GLU A 177 -24.15 16.92 0.13
C GLU A 177 -24.49 18.36 -0.22
N SER A 178 -24.48 19.27 0.77
CA SER A 178 -24.74 20.70 0.54
C SER A 178 -23.64 21.40 -0.27
N MET A 179 -22.41 20.92 -0.19
CA MET A 179 -21.32 21.43 -1.03
C MET A 179 -21.46 20.95 -2.47
N MET A 180 -21.92 19.73 -2.69
CA MET A 180 -22.05 19.16 -4.03
C MET A 180 -23.17 19.76 -4.84
N GLU A 181 -24.32 20.06 -4.23
CA GLU A 181 -25.40 20.82 -4.90
C GLU A 181 -24.90 22.17 -5.39
N LYS A 182 -23.99 22.81 -4.64
CA LYS A 182 -23.43 24.13 -4.98
C LYS A 182 -22.45 24.12 -6.17
N TYR A 183 -21.81 22.96 -6.47
CA TYR A 183 -20.84 22.86 -7.56
C TYR A 183 -21.33 22.00 -8.74
N SER A 184 -22.55 21.47 -8.69
CA SER A 184 -23.22 20.74 -9.79
C SER A 184 -24.11 21.61 -10.66
N SER A 185 -24.22 22.89 -10.36
CA SER A 185 -24.89 23.92 -11.12
C SER A 185 -23.88 24.76 -11.94
#